data_fa874b02a52954f8eaf223b396a82bdd
#
_entry.id   fa874b02a52954f8eaf223b396a82bdd
#
_cell.length_a   1.000
_cell.length_b   1.000
_cell.length_c   1.000
_cell.angle_alpha   90.00
_cell.angle_beta   90.00
_cell.angle_gamma   90.00
#
_symmetry.space_group_name_H-M   'P 1'
#
loop_
_entity.id
_entity.type
_entity.pdbx_description
1 polymer ?
#
loop_
_entity_poly.entity_id
_entity_poly.type
_entity_poly.pdbx_seq_one_letter_code
_entity_poly.pdbx_strand_id
1 'polypeptide(L)'
;MTTFRQDEQATGRSDGYAAVDPVTRQLIRGSLRAAKLECELIIERTAMSAFIREKKDYTVSFLDARGHEIYGDTMGSDIMGCVWQYYPEETINQGDVYWYNDPYISQGSITHTPDMVFISPVFHEGAVVAYCHSFAHFWDLGGSRPGSIGPANTEIFHDGTLVPPIKIIDRGELNDEAYRIILRNSRYPDLLEGDSKALMAAAQRAQERLLEMFDRYGNQTMLAAIEQDQRDTAALVRRKALEIIPEGDYSVRDYMDHSGVEDRWYSFHLQLSRRGDHIVLDTTLSDDQADGSINFVASPGTLGAYFGQHFHQYDPSLLSNSGLVESIDEVKLRPGSILLPEWPAALGCRAHTFTKLKSAVRAVLAQATDGQVMAGTAVYVIVYWRMKDDTGQWLLCTDGIAVGHGARPFADGLDAIYQRHNENYPGEFMEMEFPLRMERYAIVPDSGGAGKFRGGCGVIRDVRLLADIGTFGLRVENNRFPTWGVAGGMGGGTSRVVMNPGTGQEKAIRAFSDDNIWKKGDLVRVHTAGGGGWGDPLERETDQVLNDVLDGFVSVDAAQNSYGVVIDPETMVVDQRATTAKREELQKSR
;
A
#
# COMPACT_ATOMS: atom_id res chain seq x y z
N MET A 1 20.68 9.19 15.56
CA MET A 1 19.40 9.62 16.15
C MET A 1 18.89 10.77 15.32
N THR A 2 18.03 10.50 14.36
CA THR A 2 17.35 11.55 13.60
C THR A 2 16.07 11.86 14.36
N THR A 3 16.16 12.78 15.32
CA THR A 3 15.00 13.39 15.94
C THR A 3 14.48 14.44 14.97
N PHE A 4 13.28 14.29 14.45
CA PHE A 4 12.52 15.40 13.89
C PHE A 4 12.31 16.40 15.05
N ARG A 5 13.21 17.35 15.18
CA ARG A 5 12.84 18.60 15.84
C ARG A 5 11.93 19.31 14.85
N GLN A 6 10.68 19.43 15.20
CA GLN A 6 9.88 20.53 14.69
C GLN A 6 10.72 21.78 15.00
N ASP A 7 11.26 22.41 13.96
CA ASP A 7 11.93 23.68 14.15
C ASP A 7 10.89 24.69 14.60
N GLU A 8 10.80 24.90 15.91
CA GLU A 8 10.03 25.99 16.53
C GLU A 8 10.46 27.37 16.01
N GLN A 9 11.51 27.43 15.17
CA GLN A 9 11.99 28.67 14.56
C GLN A 9 11.25 29.07 13.27
N ALA A 10 10.39 28.20 12.69
CA ALA A 10 9.46 28.58 11.61
C ALA A 10 8.16 29.21 12.13
N THR A 11 8.00 29.38 13.44
CA THR A 11 6.79 29.92 14.08
C THR A 11 6.66 31.46 14.02
N GLY A 12 7.41 32.13 13.15
CA GLY A 12 7.34 33.57 12.98
C GLY A 12 6.13 34.12 12.20
N ARG A 13 5.10 33.32 11.88
CA ARG A 13 3.85 33.78 11.24
C ARG A 13 2.61 33.03 11.73
N SER A 14 2.40 32.98 13.03
CA SER A 14 1.18 32.43 13.63
C SER A 14 0.09 33.47 13.90
N ASP A 15 0.13 34.64 13.28
CA ASP A 15 -0.93 35.62 13.41
C ASP A 15 -1.98 35.40 12.30
N GLY A 16 -2.79 34.40 12.56
CA GLY A 16 -4.21 34.29 12.34
C GLY A 16 -4.75 34.79 11.01
N TYR A 17 -4.77 33.93 9.98
CA TYR A 17 -5.80 34.12 8.96
C TYR A 17 -7.18 34.17 9.63
N ALA A 18 -8.08 35.05 9.18
CA ALA A 18 -9.46 35.05 9.62
C ALA A 18 -10.12 33.70 9.32
N ALA A 19 -10.97 33.22 10.21
CA ALA A 19 -11.68 31.95 10.02
C ALA A 19 -12.50 32.02 8.71
N VAL A 20 -12.32 31.04 7.85
CA VAL A 20 -13.11 30.90 6.61
C VAL A 20 -14.46 30.30 6.95
N ASP A 21 -15.53 30.84 6.37
CA ASP A 21 -16.87 30.32 6.64
C ASP A 21 -16.99 28.85 6.20
N PRO A 22 -17.82 28.03 6.91
CA PRO A 22 -17.91 26.59 6.67
C PRO A 22 -18.36 26.22 5.26
N VAL A 23 -19.18 27.02 4.61
CA VAL A 23 -19.69 26.77 3.25
C VAL A 23 -18.56 26.92 2.24
N THR A 24 -17.80 28.01 2.32
CA THR A 24 -16.63 28.26 1.47
C THR A 24 -15.58 27.16 1.65
N ARG A 25 -15.29 26.74 2.89
CA ARG A 25 -14.38 25.61 3.15
C ARG A 25 -14.88 24.32 2.49
N GLN A 26 -16.16 24.00 2.62
CA GLN A 26 -16.73 22.81 2.00
C GLN A 26 -16.66 22.85 0.46
N LEU A 27 -16.85 24.03 -0.13
CA LEU A 27 -16.69 24.22 -1.58
C LEU A 27 -15.24 24.02 -2.02
N ILE A 28 -14.26 24.54 -1.27
CA ILE A 28 -12.82 24.32 -1.52
C ILE A 28 -12.47 22.84 -1.43
N ARG A 29 -12.90 22.14 -0.35
CA ARG A 29 -12.71 20.69 -0.20
C ARG A 29 -13.28 19.90 -1.39
N GLY A 30 -14.49 20.24 -1.80
CA GLY A 30 -15.16 19.64 -2.97
C GLY A 30 -14.37 19.88 -4.26
N SER A 31 -13.83 21.10 -4.44
CA SER A 31 -13.03 21.47 -5.61
C SER A 31 -11.68 20.72 -5.64
N LEU A 32 -11.01 20.55 -4.49
CA LEU A 32 -9.79 19.76 -4.37
C LEU A 32 -10.03 18.30 -4.71
N ARG A 33 -11.11 17.69 -4.19
CA ARG A 33 -11.50 16.31 -4.53
C ARG A 33 -11.75 16.14 -6.03
N ALA A 34 -12.49 17.08 -6.63
CA ALA A 34 -12.79 17.05 -8.07
C ALA A 34 -11.52 17.22 -8.92
N ALA A 35 -10.63 18.14 -8.52
CA ALA A 35 -9.36 18.37 -9.21
C ALA A 35 -8.45 17.13 -9.17
N LYS A 36 -8.32 16.49 -8.00
CA LYS A 36 -7.56 15.23 -7.86
C LYS A 36 -8.11 14.17 -8.81
N LEU A 37 -9.41 13.90 -8.77
CA LEU A 37 -10.05 12.89 -9.61
C LEU A 37 -9.88 13.20 -11.10
N GLU A 38 -10.03 14.46 -11.51
CA GLU A 38 -9.83 14.88 -12.92
C GLU A 38 -8.40 14.59 -13.38
N CYS A 39 -7.39 14.91 -12.57
CA CYS A 39 -5.99 14.69 -12.91
C CYS A 39 -5.65 13.19 -12.94
N GLU A 40 -6.19 12.41 -12.02
CA GLU A 40 -6.04 10.94 -11.99
C GLU A 40 -6.67 10.29 -13.23
N LEU A 41 -7.83 10.76 -13.68
CA LEU A 41 -8.44 10.30 -14.93
C LEU A 41 -7.62 10.66 -16.18
N ILE A 42 -6.87 11.78 -16.16
CA ILE A 42 -5.94 12.10 -17.25
C ILE A 42 -4.84 11.04 -17.29
N ILE A 43 -4.21 10.70 -16.16
CA ILE A 43 -3.19 9.65 -16.09
C ILE A 43 -3.77 8.33 -16.64
N GLU A 44 -4.91 7.88 -16.12
CA GLU A 44 -5.54 6.62 -16.51
C GLU A 44 -5.81 6.53 -18.01
N ARG A 45 -6.28 7.62 -18.62
CA ARG A 45 -6.67 7.63 -20.03
C ARG A 45 -5.52 7.86 -21.01
N THR A 46 -4.41 8.44 -20.56
CA THR A 46 -3.29 8.82 -21.44
C THR A 46 -2.03 8.00 -21.23
N ALA A 47 -1.89 7.31 -20.09
CA ALA A 47 -0.78 6.40 -19.85
C ALA A 47 -0.79 5.25 -20.88
N MET A 48 0.40 4.82 -21.27
CA MET A 48 0.58 3.75 -22.24
C MET A 48 0.72 2.37 -21.60
N SER A 49 1.33 2.31 -20.42
CA SER A 49 1.52 1.03 -19.74
C SER A 49 0.22 0.51 -19.12
N ALA A 50 -0.01 -0.79 -19.24
CA ALA A 50 -1.13 -1.44 -18.58
C ALA A 50 -1.02 -1.40 -17.06
N PHE A 51 0.18 -1.25 -16.53
CA PHE A 51 0.39 -1.15 -15.08
C PHE A 51 -0.27 0.10 -14.51
N ILE A 52 -0.14 1.23 -15.17
CA ILE A 52 -0.81 2.48 -14.77
C ILE A 52 -2.29 2.43 -15.15
N ARG A 53 -2.60 2.07 -16.40
CA ARG A 53 -3.95 2.17 -16.95
C ARG A 53 -4.93 1.15 -16.37
N GLU A 54 -4.51 -0.12 -16.25
CA GLU A 54 -5.40 -1.21 -15.83
C GLU A 54 -5.26 -1.53 -14.34
N LYS A 55 -4.03 -1.39 -13.76
CA LYS A 55 -3.80 -1.63 -12.33
C LYS A 55 -4.02 -0.40 -11.46
N LYS A 56 -4.07 0.79 -12.05
CA LYS A 56 -4.32 2.07 -11.38
C LYS A 56 -3.32 2.38 -10.26
N ASP A 57 -2.02 2.08 -10.50
CA ASP A 57 -0.96 2.39 -9.52
C ASP A 57 -0.38 3.79 -9.76
N TYR A 58 -1.20 4.78 -9.46
CA TYR A 58 -0.89 6.21 -9.58
C TYR A 58 -1.67 7.02 -8.53
N THR A 59 -1.22 8.25 -8.28
CA THR A 59 -1.99 9.23 -7.50
C THR A 59 -1.56 10.65 -7.83
N VAL A 60 -2.45 11.61 -7.52
CA VAL A 60 -2.17 13.04 -7.54
C VAL A 60 -2.39 13.60 -6.13
N SER A 61 -1.49 14.46 -5.68
CA SER A 61 -1.60 15.13 -4.38
C SER A 61 -1.30 16.62 -4.54
N PHE A 62 -1.86 17.42 -3.64
CA PHE A 62 -1.61 18.85 -3.54
C PHE A 62 -0.86 19.14 -2.24
N LEU A 63 0.20 19.94 -2.32
CA LEU A 63 1.03 20.33 -1.19
C LEU A 63 0.96 21.87 -1.04
N ASP A 64 1.03 22.37 0.19
CA ASP A 64 1.17 23.80 0.44
C ASP A 64 2.58 24.30 0.11
N ALA A 65 2.83 25.60 0.22
CA ALA A 65 4.13 26.19 -0.08
C ALA A 65 5.26 25.67 0.85
N ARG A 66 4.93 25.04 1.96
CA ARG A 66 5.88 24.40 2.90
C ARG A 66 6.08 22.91 2.63
N GLY A 67 5.47 22.38 1.57
CA GLY A 67 5.52 20.95 1.21
C GLY A 67 4.58 20.07 2.02
N HIS A 68 3.72 20.63 2.87
CA HIS A 68 2.75 19.86 3.65
C HIS A 68 1.55 19.48 2.79
N GLU A 69 1.10 18.24 2.90
CA GLU A 69 -0.04 17.76 2.12
C GLU A 69 -1.32 18.51 2.47
N ILE A 70 -1.93 19.12 1.44
CA ILE A 70 -3.26 19.73 1.50
C ILE A 70 -4.34 18.67 1.34
N TYR A 71 -4.16 17.82 0.34
CA TYR A 71 -5.04 16.69 0.04
C TYR A 71 -4.36 15.72 -0.90
N GLY A 72 -4.35 14.45 -0.55
CA GLY A 72 -3.77 13.42 -1.40
C GLY A 72 -3.46 12.13 -0.67
N ASP A 73 -2.35 11.51 -1.04
CA ASP A 73 -1.97 10.17 -0.63
C ASP A 73 -0.44 10.02 -0.43
N THR A 74 0.22 11.12 0.02
CA THR A 74 1.67 11.12 0.30
C THR A 74 2.02 10.29 1.54
N MET A 75 1.03 9.91 2.33
CA MET A 75 1.17 9.10 3.54
C MET A 75 2.15 9.68 4.55
N GLY A 76 2.14 11.00 4.73
CA GLY A 76 3.02 11.70 5.67
C GLY A 76 4.48 11.78 5.22
N SER A 77 4.77 11.46 3.96
CA SER A 77 6.11 11.55 3.40
C SER A 77 6.49 13.00 3.09
N ASP A 78 7.75 13.36 3.32
CA ASP A 78 8.31 14.65 2.91
C ASP A 78 8.71 14.60 1.43
N ILE A 79 7.78 15.00 0.57
CA ILE A 79 7.96 14.99 -0.89
C ILE A 79 8.93 16.07 -1.36
N MET A 80 8.95 17.22 -0.69
CA MET A 80 9.71 18.40 -1.12
C MET A 80 11.13 18.47 -0.56
N GLY A 81 11.41 17.84 0.57
CA GLY A 81 12.69 18.00 1.27
C GLY A 81 13.90 17.68 0.41
N CYS A 82 13.86 16.60 -0.37
CA CYS A 82 14.96 16.27 -1.27
C CYS A 82 15.06 17.24 -2.47
N VAL A 83 13.95 17.81 -2.94
CA VAL A 83 13.96 18.80 -4.02
C VAL A 83 14.66 20.08 -3.54
N TRP A 84 14.31 20.57 -2.35
CA TRP A 84 14.92 21.79 -1.79
C TRP A 84 16.42 21.66 -1.46
N GLN A 85 16.91 20.43 -1.21
CA GLN A 85 18.35 20.19 -1.05
C GLN A 85 19.13 20.44 -2.33
N TYR A 86 18.54 20.15 -3.50
CA TYR A 86 19.17 20.36 -4.82
C TYR A 86 18.80 21.71 -5.44
N TYR A 87 17.61 22.21 -5.13
CA TYR A 87 17.01 23.42 -5.71
C TYR A 87 16.43 24.28 -4.59
N PRO A 88 17.22 25.18 -3.97
CA PRO A 88 16.71 26.13 -2.99
C PRO A 88 15.52 26.93 -3.54
N GLU A 89 14.63 27.41 -2.66
CA GLU A 89 13.36 28.05 -3.05
C GLU A 89 13.53 29.18 -4.06
N GLU A 90 14.60 29.98 -3.94
CA GLU A 90 14.92 31.08 -4.86
C GLU A 90 15.29 30.64 -6.28
N THR A 91 15.55 29.34 -6.48
CA THR A 91 15.87 28.75 -7.80
C THR A 91 14.67 28.09 -8.47
N ILE A 92 13.53 28.04 -7.76
CA ILE A 92 12.27 27.49 -8.26
C ILE A 92 11.59 28.53 -9.14
N ASN A 93 11.21 28.16 -10.36
CA ASN A 93 10.59 29.06 -11.31
C ASN A 93 9.23 28.54 -11.79
N GLN A 94 8.41 29.47 -12.28
CA GLN A 94 7.18 29.10 -12.96
C GLN A 94 7.51 28.27 -14.22
N GLY A 95 6.80 27.15 -14.38
CA GLY A 95 6.99 26.23 -15.50
C GLY A 95 8.05 25.15 -15.24
N ASP A 96 8.67 25.11 -14.05
CA ASP A 96 9.55 24.01 -13.65
C ASP A 96 8.73 22.74 -13.39
N VAL A 97 9.32 21.59 -13.72
CA VAL A 97 8.85 20.27 -13.27
C VAL A 97 10.07 19.49 -12.78
N TYR A 98 9.99 19.00 -11.56
CA TYR A 98 11.01 18.16 -10.95
C TYR A 98 10.62 16.69 -11.10
N TRP A 99 11.61 15.83 -11.35
CA TRP A 99 11.47 14.38 -11.45
C TRP A 99 12.50 13.68 -10.58
N TYR A 100 12.08 12.70 -9.79
CA TYR A 100 13.00 11.84 -9.04
C TYR A 100 12.36 10.49 -8.69
N ASN A 101 13.21 9.50 -8.31
CA ASN A 101 12.78 8.20 -7.82
C ASN A 101 13.75 7.58 -6.79
N ASP A 102 14.74 8.31 -6.30
CA ASP A 102 15.76 7.75 -5.38
C ASP A 102 15.20 7.65 -3.95
N PRO A 103 15.02 6.42 -3.40
CA PRO A 103 14.43 6.23 -2.07
C PRO A 103 15.31 6.73 -0.93
N TYR A 104 16.64 6.69 -1.09
CA TYR A 104 17.57 7.10 -0.05
C TYR A 104 17.73 8.61 -0.01
N ILE A 105 17.89 9.25 -1.16
CA ILE A 105 17.95 10.72 -1.25
C ILE A 105 16.64 11.34 -0.76
N SER A 106 15.52 10.74 -1.10
CA SER A 106 14.18 11.21 -0.69
C SER A 106 13.78 10.77 0.73
N GLN A 107 14.68 10.09 1.47
CA GLN A 107 14.43 9.62 2.84
C GLN A 107 13.12 8.84 2.98
N GLY A 108 12.78 8.02 1.98
CA GLY A 108 11.59 7.18 1.97
C GLY A 108 10.31 7.88 1.49
N SER A 109 10.38 9.12 0.97
CA SER A 109 9.20 9.72 0.32
C SER A 109 8.82 8.96 -0.96
N ILE A 110 9.80 8.42 -1.65
CA ILE A 110 9.68 7.33 -2.60
C ILE A 110 10.30 6.08 -1.99
N THR A 111 9.71 4.94 -2.24
CA THR A 111 10.03 3.74 -1.47
C THR A 111 10.75 2.66 -2.26
N HIS A 112 10.78 2.72 -3.60
CA HIS A 112 11.61 1.93 -4.52
C HIS A 112 11.73 2.61 -5.88
N THR A 113 12.67 2.16 -6.70
CA THR A 113 13.04 2.82 -7.97
C THR A 113 11.92 2.90 -9.01
N PRO A 114 10.99 1.92 -9.17
CA PRO A 114 9.90 2.06 -10.15
C PRO A 114 8.88 3.15 -9.84
N ASP A 115 8.83 3.63 -8.62
CA ASP A 115 7.94 4.72 -8.21
C ASP A 115 8.53 6.06 -8.65
N MET A 116 7.91 6.73 -9.61
CA MET A 116 8.34 8.01 -10.15
C MET A 116 7.47 9.14 -9.67
N VAL A 117 8.12 10.23 -9.27
CA VAL A 117 7.46 11.46 -8.80
C VAL A 117 7.74 12.60 -9.75
N PHE A 118 6.68 13.35 -10.07
CA PHE A 118 6.74 14.63 -10.78
C PHE A 118 6.13 15.70 -9.89
N ILE A 119 6.84 16.81 -9.72
CA ILE A 119 6.41 17.94 -8.89
C ILE A 119 6.44 19.21 -9.70
N SER A 120 5.36 19.98 -9.64
CA SER A 120 5.24 21.28 -10.31
C SER A 120 4.89 22.36 -9.29
N PRO A 121 5.62 23.49 -9.22
CA PRO A 121 5.26 24.61 -8.37
C PRO A 121 4.07 25.37 -8.93
N VAL A 122 3.18 25.85 -8.07
CA VAL A 122 2.04 26.70 -8.42
C VAL A 122 2.37 28.13 -8.00
N PHE A 123 2.50 29.02 -8.99
CA PHE A 123 2.76 30.44 -8.76
C PHE A 123 1.48 31.23 -8.87
N HIS A 124 1.18 32.04 -7.86
CA HIS A 124 0.10 33.00 -7.91
C HIS A 124 0.57 34.35 -7.34
N GLU A 125 0.28 35.46 -8.03
CA GLU A 125 0.75 36.82 -7.68
C GLU A 125 2.27 36.91 -7.46
N GLY A 126 3.04 36.13 -8.23
CA GLY A 126 4.50 36.15 -8.21
C GLY A 126 5.18 35.35 -7.09
N ALA A 127 4.43 34.62 -6.29
CA ALA A 127 4.95 33.73 -5.23
C ALA A 127 4.49 32.29 -5.42
N VAL A 128 5.28 31.33 -4.94
CA VAL A 128 4.85 29.93 -4.84
C VAL A 128 3.79 29.82 -3.75
N VAL A 129 2.59 29.34 -4.10
CA VAL A 129 1.47 29.16 -3.17
C VAL A 129 1.18 27.70 -2.86
N ALA A 130 1.62 26.79 -3.73
CA ALA A 130 1.41 25.36 -3.59
C ALA A 130 2.34 24.57 -4.51
N TYR A 131 2.36 23.23 -4.36
CA TYR A 131 2.97 22.31 -5.32
C TYR A 131 1.94 21.24 -5.71
N CYS A 132 2.00 20.81 -6.98
CA CYS A 132 1.28 19.64 -7.46
C CYS A 132 2.25 18.47 -7.55
N HIS A 133 1.86 17.35 -6.97
CA HIS A 133 2.59 16.10 -6.98
C HIS A 133 1.81 15.08 -7.79
N SER A 134 2.42 14.45 -8.78
CA SER A 134 1.89 13.28 -9.47
C SER A 134 2.88 12.13 -9.32
N PHE A 135 2.33 10.93 -9.15
CA PHE A 135 3.07 9.71 -8.89
C PHE A 135 2.50 8.58 -9.72
N ALA A 136 3.37 7.70 -10.23
CA ALA A 136 2.97 6.39 -10.71
C ALA A 136 4.10 5.37 -10.59
N HIS A 137 3.72 4.09 -10.51
CA HIS A 137 4.62 2.97 -10.64
C HIS A 137 4.88 2.67 -12.13
N PHE A 138 6.11 2.85 -12.58
CA PHE A 138 6.52 2.60 -13.95
C PHE A 138 6.85 1.12 -14.17
N TRP A 139 6.60 0.63 -15.38
CA TRP A 139 6.69 -0.79 -15.70
C TRP A 139 8.10 -1.36 -15.57
N ASP A 140 9.12 -0.62 -16.01
CA ASP A 140 10.52 -1.07 -16.00
C ASP A 140 11.48 0.11 -16.04
N LEU A 141 12.43 0.12 -15.14
CA LEU A 141 13.53 1.11 -15.07
C LEU A 141 14.90 0.44 -15.15
N GLY A 142 15.00 -0.68 -15.83
CA GLY A 142 16.24 -1.44 -15.92
C GLY A 142 16.48 -2.33 -14.70
N GLY A 143 17.70 -2.34 -14.21
CA GLY A 143 18.12 -3.21 -13.10
C GLY A 143 18.32 -4.68 -13.50
N SER A 144 18.46 -5.55 -12.50
CA SER A 144 18.80 -6.95 -12.68
C SER A 144 17.69 -7.80 -13.31
N ARG A 145 16.43 -7.37 -13.16
CA ARG A 145 15.24 -8.12 -13.59
C ARG A 145 14.25 -7.22 -14.33
N PRO A 146 13.58 -7.73 -15.38
CA PRO A 146 12.46 -7.03 -15.98
C PRO A 146 11.37 -6.73 -14.95
N GLY A 147 10.86 -5.50 -14.94
CA GLY A 147 9.93 -4.98 -13.94
C GLY A 147 10.62 -4.41 -12.69
N SER A 148 11.96 -4.39 -12.66
CA SER A 148 12.77 -3.69 -11.63
C SER A 148 12.51 -4.10 -10.17
N ILE A 149 11.84 -5.25 -9.93
CA ILE A 149 11.52 -5.76 -8.58
C ILE A 149 12.03 -7.20 -8.45
N GLY A 150 13.33 -7.36 -8.17
CA GLY A 150 13.95 -8.68 -7.98
C GLY A 150 13.92 -9.10 -6.50
N PRO A 151 13.34 -10.28 -6.14
CA PRO A 151 13.35 -10.72 -4.75
C PRO A 151 14.77 -11.04 -4.25
N ALA A 152 15.64 -11.48 -5.13
CA ALA A 152 17.04 -11.81 -4.82
C ALA A 152 18.03 -10.64 -5.05
N ASN A 153 17.53 -9.42 -5.24
CA ASN A 153 18.37 -8.22 -5.30
C ASN A 153 19.00 -7.95 -3.93
N THR A 154 20.29 -7.67 -3.91
CA THR A 154 21.06 -7.42 -2.68
C THR A 154 21.50 -5.97 -2.53
N GLU A 155 21.43 -5.20 -3.62
CA GLU A 155 21.79 -3.78 -3.67
C GLU A 155 20.76 -3.00 -4.47
N ILE A 156 20.57 -1.73 -4.12
CA ILE A 156 19.62 -0.84 -4.80
C ILE A 156 19.91 -0.67 -6.30
N PHE A 157 21.17 -0.81 -6.72
CA PHE A 157 21.55 -0.78 -8.13
C PHE A 157 20.97 -1.94 -8.95
N HIS A 158 20.62 -3.04 -8.31
CA HIS A 158 19.88 -4.13 -8.94
C HIS A 158 18.40 -3.79 -9.17
N ASP A 159 17.85 -2.82 -8.43
CA ASP A 159 16.44 -2.44 -8.49
C ASP A 159 16.12 -1.48 -9.64
N GLY A 160 17.12 -0.97 -10.35
CA GLY A 160 16.94 -0.12 -11.53
C GLY A 160 17.65 1.22 -11.44
N THR A 161 17.33 2.08 -12.41
CA THR A 161 17.95 3.40 -12.55
C THR A 161 17.49 4.33 -11.45
N LEU A 162 18.46 4.90 -10.73
CA LEU A 162 18.22 5.93 -9.72
C LEU A 162 18.28 7.31 -10.36
N VAL A 163 17.25 8.10 -10.15
CA VAL A 163 17.15 9.49 -10.61
C VAL A 163 17.05 10.37 -9.37
N PRO A 164 18.11 11.14 -9.03
CA PRO A 164 18.03 12.16 -8.00
C PRO A 164 17.08 13.28 -8.44
N PRO A 165 16.66 14.19 -7.56
CA PRO A 165 15.87 15.34 -7.98
C PRO A 165 16.53 16.10 -9.14
N ILE A 166 15.86 16.14 -10.29
CA ILE A 166 16.30 16.89 -11.49
C ILE A 166 15.16 17.77 -11.98
N LYS A 167 15.49 18.93 -12.55
CA LYS A 167 14.56 19.70 -13.37
C LYS A 167 14.43 19.01 -14.73
N ILE A 168 13.36 18.22 -14.89
CA ILE A 168 13.05 17.61 -16.19
C ILE A 168 12.43 18.61 -17.16
N ILE A 169 11.73 19.62 -16.62
CA ILE A 169 11.34 20.82 -17.36
C ILE A 169 11.89 22.02 -16.57
N ASP A 170 12.67 22.87 -17.23
CA ASP A 170 13.17 24.13 -16.69
C ASP A 170 12.46 25.29 -17.39
N ARG A 171 11.60 26.02 -16.68
CA ARG A 171 10.81 27.17 -17.20
C ARG A 171 10.06 26.87 -18.50
N GLY A 172 9.47 25.67 -18.58
CA GLY A 172 8.72 25.20 -19.75
C GLY A 172 9.54 24.49 -20.82
N GLU A 173 10.87 24.45 -20.72
CA GLU A 173 11.75 23.79 -21.68
C GLU A 173 12.18 22.40 -21.17
N LEU A 174 11.96 21.36 -21.99
CA LEU A 174 12.32 19.98 -21.65
C LEU A 174 13.85 19.82 -21.59
N ASN A 175 14.37 19.24 -20.51
CA ASN A 175 15.74 18.76 -20.40
C ASN A 175 15.88 17.44 -21.20
N ASP A 176 15.97 17.57 -22.52
CA ASP A 176 15.97 16.46 -23.48
C ASP A 176 17.15 15.50 -23.26
N GLU A 177 18.30 15.99 -22.81
CA GLU A 177 19.47 15.13 -22.56
C GLU A 177 19.24 14.18 -21.38
N ALA A 178 18.77 14.71 -20.25
CA ALA A 178 18.42 13.90 -19.08
C ALA A 178 17.28 12.93 -19.41
N TYR A 179 16.25 13.41 -20.12
CA TYR A 179 15.12 12.61 -20.52
C TYR A 179 15.52 11.40 -21.38
N ARG A 180 16.36 11.62 -22.41
CA ARG A 180 16.89 10.53 -23.27
C ARG A 180 17.72 9.52 -22.49
N ILE A 181 18.53 9.97 -21.51
CA ILE A 181 19.31 9.06 -20.65
C ILE A 181 18.36 8.14 -19.86
N ILE A 182 17.33 8.71 -19.23
CA ILE A 182 16.38 7.94 -18.42
C ILE A 182 15.63 6.92 -19.30
N LEU A 183 15.08 7.37 -20.45
CA LEU A 183 14.37 6.49 -21.37
C LEU A 183 15.24 5.32 -21.84
N ARG A 184 16.52 5.60 -22.17
CA ARG A 184 17.46 4.58 -22.67
C ARG A 184 17.75 3.47 -21.66
N ASN A 185 17.56 3.71 -20.37
CA ASN A 185 17.81 2.74 -19.31
C ASN A 185 16.60 1.83 -19.03
N SER A 186 15.44 2.05 -19.66
CA SER A 186 14.30 1.13 -19.61
C SER A 186 14.39 0.09 -20.72
N ARG A 187 13.85 -1.12 -20.45
CA ARG A 187 13.61 -2.15 -21.48
C ARG A 187 12.42 -1.82 -22.40
N TYR A 188 11.55 -0.91 -21.93
CA TYR A 188 10.33 -0.46 -22.62
C TYR A 188 10.29 1.07 -22.73
N PRO A 189 11.24 1.70 -23.48
CA PRO A 189 11.39 3.16 -23.50
C PRO A 189 10.14 3.89 -24.00
N ASP A 190 9.41 3.33 -24.96
CA ASP A 190 8.21 3.95 -25.50
C ASP A 190 7.07 4.02 -24.46
N LEU A 191 6.92 2.97 -23.62
CA LEU A 191 5.96 2.96 -22.52
C LEU A 191 6.35 3.98 -21.46
N LEU A 192 7.63 4.02 -21.09
CA LEU A 192 8.17 4.98 -20.11
C LEU A 192 7.96 6.42 -20.60
N GLU A 193 8.20 6.69 -21.89
CA GLU A 193 7.96 8.01 -22.50
C GLU A 193 6.48 8.40 -22.42
N GLY A 194 5.58 7.51 -22.83
CA GLY A 194 4.14 7.77 -22.79
C GLY A 194 3.63 8.01 -21.37
N ASP A 195 4.04 7.18 -20.42
CA ASP A 195 3.63 7.27 -19.03
C ASP A 195 4.15 8.57 -18.35
N SER A 196 5.41 8.95 -18.60
CA SER A 196 5.96 10.21 -18.08
C SER A 196 5.26 11.43 -18.65
N LYS A 197 4.89 11.43 -19.93
CA LYS A 197 4.07 12.49 -20.55
C LYS A 197 2.68 12.57 -19.92
N ALA A 198 2.05 11.43 -19.60
CA ALA A 198 0.76 11.39 -18.92
C ALA A 198 0.84 12.05 -17.53
N LEU A 199 1.90 11.76 -16.76
CA LEU A 199 2.12 12.37 -15.44
C LEU A 199 2.42 13.86 -15.52
N MET A 200 3.24 14.30 -16.49
CA MET A 200 3.50 15.73 -16.70
C MET A 200 2.21 16.48 -17.09
N ALA A 201 1.36 15.88 -17.95
CA ALA A 201 0.07 16.48 -18.31
C ALA A 201 -0.88 16.58 -17.11
N ALA A 202 -0.92 15.54 -16.26
CA ALA A 202 -1.71 15.57 -15.02
C ALA A 202 -1.20 16.64 -14.03
N ALA A 203 0.12 16.78 -13.88
CA ALA A 203 0.73 17.82 -13.05
C ALA A 203 0.39 19.22 -13.56
N GLN A 204 0.44 19.45 -14.87
CA GLN A 204 0.02 20.71 -15.48
C GLN A 204 -1.46 20.99 -15.21
N ARG A 205 -2.34 20.01 -15.42
CA ARG A 205 -3.78 20.19 -15.13
C ARG A 205 -4.03 20.46 -13.65
N ALA A 206 -3.29 19.82 -12.77
CA ALA A 206 -3.37 20.07 -11.33
C ALA A 206 -3.00 21.52 -10.97
N GLN A 207 -1.93 22.07 -11.59
CA GLN A 207 -1.60 23.50 -11.45
C GLN A 207 -2.75 24.40 -11.90
N GLU A 208 -3.31 24.16 -13.09
CA GLU A 208 -4.42 24.95 -13.62
C GLU A 208 -5.62 24.95 -12.65
N ARG A 209 -5.98 23.75 -12.12
CA ARG A 209 -7.10 23.64 -11.18
C ARG A 209 -6.85 24.35 -9.84
N LEU A 210 -5.63 24.32 -9.32
CA LEU A 210 -5.28 25.08 -8.13
C LEU A 210 -5.31 26.59 -8.41
N LEU A 211 -4.75 27.07 -9.52
CA LEU A 211 -4.79 28.47 -9.92
C LEU A 211 -6.23 28.98 -10.04
N GLU A 212 -7.14 28.23 -10.69
CA GLU A 212 -8.56 28.57 -10.77
C GLU A 212 -9.20 28.76 -9.38
N MET A 213 -8.76 27.98 -8.38
CA MET A 213 -9.25 28.13 -6.99
C MET A 213 -8.64 29.36 -6.32
N PHE A 214 -7.33 29.64 -6.49
CA PHE A 214 -6.69 30.83 -5.97
C PHE A 214 -7.27 32.11 -6.60
N ASP A 215 -7.52 32.12 -7.91
CA ASP A 215 -8.17 33.24 -8.62
C ASP A 215 -9.61 33.48 -8.09
N ARG A 216 -10.35 32.40 -7.83
CA ARG A 216 -11.76 32.48 -7.39
C ARG A 216 -11.93 32.95 -5.95
N TYR A 217 -11.09 32.43 -5.03
CA TYR A 217 -11.26 32.65 -3.58
C TYR A 217 -10.25 33.66 -3.02
N GLY A 218 -9.18 33.96 -3.75
CA GLY A 218 -8.05 34.80 -3.32
C GLY A 218 -7.06 34.07 -2.41
N ASN A 219 -5.81 34.50 -2.40
CA ASN A 219 -4.71 33.88 -1.64
C ASN A 219 -5.08 33.74 -0.15
N GLN A 220 -5.56 34.83 0.47
CA GLN A 220 -5.83 34.81 1.91
C GLN A 220 -6.86 33.75 2.30
N THR A 221 -7.96 33.62 1.54
CA THR A 221 -9.03 32.65 1.82
C THR A 221 -8.53 31.21 1.58
N MET A 222 -7.82 30.98 0.48
CA MET A 222 -7.29 29.67 0.15
C MET A 222 -6.30 29.17 1.19
N LEU A 223 -5.29 29.99 1.53
CA LEU A 223 -4.27 29.61 2.52
C LEU A 223 -4.90 29.42 3.92
N ALA A 224 -5.85 30.27 4.31
CA ALA A 224 -6.59 30.11 5.55
C ALA A 224 -7.40 28.80 5.59
N ALA A 225 -8.08 28.44 4.51
CA ALA A 225 -8.87 27.21 4.44
C ALA A 225 -7.97 25.96 4.52
N ILE A 226 -6.83 25.96 3.82
CA ILE A 226 -5.83 24.88 3.86
C ILE A 226 -5.32 24.69 5.28
N GLU A 227 -4.86 25.75 5.93
CA GLU A 227 -4.32 25.68 7.29
C GLU A 227 -5.37 25.21 8.30
N GLN A 228 -6.61 25.69 8.18
CA GLN A 228 -7.70 25.24 9.05
C GLN A 228 -8.01 23.75 8.85
N ASP A 229 -8.00 23.26 7.60
CA ASP A 229 -8.26 21.86 7.30
C ASP A 229 -7.15 20.93 7.84
N GLN A 230 -5.88 21.34 7.72
CA GLN A 230 -4.75 20.62 8.32
C GLN A 230 -4.85 20.59 9.85
N ARG A 231 -5.17 21.73 10.49
CA ARG A 231 -5.38 21.82 11.94
C ARG A 231 -6.57 20.99 12.43
N ASP A 232 -7.69 21.00 11.70
CA ASP A 232 -8.87 20.21 12.07
C ASP A 232 -8.56 18.71 12.02
N THR A 233 -7.84 18.26 11.00
CA THR A 233 -7.38 16.86 10.90
C THR A 233 -6.42 16.52 12.04
N ALA A 234 -5.41 17.35 12.29
CA ALA A 234 -4.46 17.19 13.41
C ALA A 234 -5.19 17.11 14.76
N ALA A 235 -6.11 18.04 15.01
CA ALA A 235 -6.91 18.08 16.24
C ALA A 235 -7.79 16.83 16.40
N LEU A 236 -8.39 16.33 15.32
CA LEU A 236 -9.19 15.12 15.35
C LEU A 236 -8.33 13.90 15.70
N VAL A 237 -7.24 13.67 14.96
CA VAL A 237 -6.42 12.46 15.14
C VAL A 237 -5.74 12.46 16.50
N ARG A 238 -5.25 13.62 16.95
CA ARG A 238 -4.66 13.79 18.27
C ARG A 238 -5.64 13.51 19.38
N ARG A 239 -6.80 14.17 19.37
CA ARG A 239 -7.85 13.97 20.35
C ARG A 239 -8.28 12.50 20.40
N LYS A 240 -8.50 11.86 19.26
CA LYS A 240 -8.93 10.46 19.20
C LYS A 240 -7.83 9.50 19.67
N ALA A 241 -6.57 9.76 19.35
CA ALA A 241 -5.46 8.98 19.89
C ALA A 241 -5.42 9.03 21.42
N LEU A 242 -5.54 10.22 22.02
CA LEU A 242 -5.57 10.39 23.48
C LEU A 242 -6.85 9.84 24.13
N GLU A 243 -7.98 9.86 23.45
CA GLU A 243 -9.25 9.32 23.94
C GLU A 243 -9.24 7.78 23.97
N ILE A 244 -8.66 7.15 22.93
CA ILE A 244 -8.81 5.72 22.65
C ILE A 244 -7.65 4.89 23.22
N ILE A 245 -6.41 5.42 23.22
CA ILE A 245 -5.24 4.69 23.72
C ILE A 245 -5.09 4.97 25.23
N PRO A 246 -5.24 3.99 26.15
CA PRO A 246 -4.97 4.18 27.56
C PRO A 246 -3.47 4.45 27.83
N GLU A 247 -3.14 4.99 29.00
CA GLU A 247 -1.75 5.06 29.43
C GLU A 247 -1.19 3.64 29.64
N GLY A 248 0.02 3.41 29.13
CA GLY A 248 0.64 2.09 29.19
C GLY A 248 1.71 1.88 28.13
N ASP A 249 2.26 0.67 28.12
CA ASP A 249 3.17 0.16 27.13
C ASP A 249 2.54 -1.05 26.46
N TYR A 250 2.51 -1.03 25.13
CA TYR A 250 1.93 -2.07 24.28
C TYR A 250 2.98 -2.49 23.26
N SER A 251 3.13 -3.78 23.01
CA SER A 251 4.12 -4.21 22.04
C SER A 251 3.66 -5.41 21.22
N VAL A 252 4.07 -5.43 19.96
CA VAL A 252 3.84 -6.54 19.04
C VAL A 252 5.11 -6.86 18.27
N ARG A 253 5.20 -8.10 17.82
CA ARG A 253 6.18 -8.54 16.83
C ARG A 253 5.45 -9.20 15.67
N ASP A 254 5.74 -8.75 14.45
CA ASP A 254 5.23 -9.35 13.21
C ASP A 254 6.41 -9.79 12.35
N TYR A 255 6.16 -10.64 11.34
CA TYR A 255 7.21 -11.38 10.66
C TYR A 255 7.07 -11.30 9.15
N MET A 256 8.22 -11.15 8.48
CA MET A 256 8.39 -11.36 7.05
C MET A 256 8.84 -12.81 6.82
N ASP A 257 8.23 -13.50 5.85
CA ASP A 257 8.48 -14.91 5.59
C ASP A 257 9.89 -15.18 5.03
N HIS A 258 10.43 -14.27 4.20
CA HIS A 258 11.67 -14.44 3.45
C HIS A 258 12.38 -13.11 3.15
N SER A 259 13.71 -13.13 2.97
CA SER A 259 14.46 -11.99 2.39
C SER A 259 14.46 -12.00 0.85
N GLY A 260 14.21 -13.15 0.23
CA GLY A 260 14.41 -13.39 -1.20
C GLY A 260 15.77 -14.01 -1.53
N VAL A 261 16.78 -13.85 -0.70
CA VAL A 261 18.13 -14.43 -0.84
C VAL A 261 18.24 -15.69 0.01
N GLU A 262 18.16 -15.55 1.32
CA GLU A 262 18.23 -16.67 2.27
C GLU A 262 16.85 -17.21 2.65
N ASP A 263 16.81 -18.45 3.16
CA ASP A 263 15.62 -19.05 3.75
C ASP A 263 15.50 -18.66 5.22
N ARG A 264 15.52 -17.36 5.47
CA ARG A 264 15.43 -16.72 6.78
C ARG A 264 14.21 -15.82 6.82
N TRP A 265 13.48 -15.82 7.94
CA TRP A 265 12.46 -14.85 8.26
C TRP A 265 13.06 -13.66 9.01
N TYR A 266 12.38 -12.51 8.91
CA TYR A 266 12.72 -11.27 9.61
C TYR A 266 11.55 -10.81 10.44
N SER A 267 11.82 -10.06 11.50
CA SER A 267 10.78 -9.50 12.35
C SER A 267 10.91 -8.00 12.49
N PHE A 268 9.78 -7.33 12.59
CA PHE A 268 9.72 -5.98 13.14
C PHE A 268 8.99 -5.99 14.47
N HIS A 269 9.52 -5.18 15.37
CA HIS A 269 8.99 -5.00 16.70
C HIS A 269 8.49 -3.57 16.83
N LEU A 270 7.23 -3.41 17.23
CA LEU A 270 6.61 -2.13 17.49
C LEU A 270 6.24 -2.05 18.95
N GLN A 271 6.70 -1.01 19.63
CA GLN A 271 6.30 -0.67 20.99
C GLN A 271 5.62 0.70 21.00
N LEU A 272 4.37 0.75 21.41
CA LEU A 272 3.59 1.95 21.61
C LEU A 272 3.57 2.28 23.09
N SER A 273 4.01 3.47 23.46
CA SER A 273 4.01 3.95 24.85
C SER A 273 3.20 5.24 24.94
N ARG A 274 2.31 5.33 25.94
CA ARG A 274 1.62 6.57 26.27
C ARG A 274 1.86 6.95 27.73
N ARG A 275 2.24 8.23 27.94
CA ARG A 275 2.40 8.86 29.27
C ARG A 275 1.77 10.24 29.24
N GLY A 276 0.64 10.42 29.94
CA GLY A 276 -0.16 11.63 29.81
C GLY A 276 -0.57 11.87 28.37
N ASP A 277 -0.18 13.02 27.84
CA ASP A 277 -0.47 13.38 26.44
C ASP A 277 0.63 12.98 25.46
N HIS A 278 1.72 12.35 25.93
CA HIS A 278 2.86 12.00 25.09
C HIS A 278 2.75 10.55 24.59
N ILE A 279 2.76 10.37 23.26
CA ILE A 279 2.65 9.07 22.57
C ILE A 279 3.92 8.83 21.76
N VAL A 280 4.57 7.70 22.03
CA VAL A 280 5.83 7.28 21.38
C VAL A 280 5.62 5.94 20.68
N LEU A 281 6.09 5.84 19.43
CA LEU A 281 6.23 4.58 18.70
C LEU A 281 7.71 4.24 18.58
N ASP A 282 8.14 3.13 19.15
CA ASP A 282 9.51 2.65 19.10
C ASP A 282 9.60 1.38 18.25
N THR A 283 10.44 1.40 17.20
CA THR A 283 10.69 0.27 16.30
C THR A 283 12.13 -0.24 16.39
N THR A 284 12.92 0.26 17.34
CA THR A 284 14.38 0.04 17.42
C THR A 284 14.79 -1.41 17.66
N LEU A 285 13.88 -2.25 18.18
CA LEU A 285 14.09 -3.69 18.40
C LEU A 285 13.76 -4.56 17.17
N SER A 286 13.42 -3.97 16.03
CA SER A 286 13.27 -4.68 14.77
C SER A 286 14.61 -5.29 14.33
N ASP A 287 14.57 -6.37 13.54
CA ASP A 287 15.76 -7.03 13.04
C ASP A 287 16.65 -6.06 12.22
N ASP A 288 17.92 -6.44 12.06
CA ASP A 288 18.84 -5.76 11.16
C ASP A 288 18.32 -5.83 9.72
N GLN A 289 18.80 -4.93 8.87
CA GLN A 289 18.44 -4.92 7.46
C GLN A 289 18.62 -6.30 6.82
N ALA A 290 17.70 -6.63 5.91
CA ALA A 290 17.75 -7.87 5.18
C ALA A 290 18.86 -7.84 4.10
N ASP A 291 19.41 -9.01 3.81
CA ASP A 291 20.33 -9.25 2.71
C ASP A 291 19.65 -9.20 1.32
N GLY A 292 18.30 -9.25 1.30
CA GLY A 292 17.46 -9.16 0.11
C GLY A 292 16.66 -7.86 0.03
N SER A 293 15.74 -7.83 -0.91
CA SER A 293 15.05 -6.59 -1.35
C SER A 293 13.82 -6.19 -0.52
N ILE A 294 13.59 -6.79 0.65
CA ILE A 294 12.44 -6.52 1.51
C ILE A 294 12.62 -5.34 2.47
N ASN A 295 13.78 -4.68 2.46
CA ASN A 295 14.02 -3.52 3.32
C ASN A 295 13.07 -2.36 2.97
N PHE A 296 12.80 -1.50 3.94
CA PHE A 296 11.92 -0.35 3.79
C PHE A 296 12.50 0.89 4.47
N VAL A 297 12.70 1.97 3.73
CA VAL A 297 13.09 3.25 4.30
C VAL A 297 11.86 3.92 4.91
N ALA A 298 11.59 3.63 6.17
CA ALA A 298 10.51 4.27 6.92
C ALA A 298 10.92 5.67 7.39
N SER A 299 9.95 6.56 7.47
CA SER A 299 10.11 7.88 8.08
C SER A 299 9.17 8.06 9.28
N PRO A 300 9.48 8.98 10.21
CA PRO A 300 8.55 9.32 11.28
C PRO A 300 7.18 9.77 10.76
N GLY A 301 7.15 10.57 9.68
CA GLY A 301 5.93 11.02 9.05
C GLY A 301 5.08 9.87 8.51
N THR A 302 5.69 8.90 7.82
CA THR A 302 5.00 7.72 7.29
C THR A 302 4.37 6.89 8.42
N LEU A 303 5.09 6.65 9.50
CA LEU A 303 4.56 5.90 10.63
C LEU A 303 3.47 6.68 11.39
N GLY A 304 3.64 7.98 11.57
CA GLY A 304 2.62 8.87 12.13
C GLY A 304 1.33 8.84 11.29
N ALA A 305 1.45 8.91 9.97
CA ALA A 305 0.29 8.82 9.08
C ALA A 305 -0.41 7.44 9.14
N TYR A 306 0.33 6.34 9.28
CA TYR A 306 -0.28 5.01 9.46
C TYR A 306 -1.14 4.93 10.73
N PHE A 307 -0.68 5.54 11.82
CA PHE A 307 -1.48 5.70 13.04
C PHE A 307 -2.65 6.65 12.82
N GLY A 308 -2.39 7.82 12.27
CA GLY A 308 -3.40 8.87 12.06
C GLY A 308 -4.57 8.41 11.20
N GLN A 309 -4.33 7.57 10.18
CA GLN A 309 -5.39 6.99 9.36
C GLN A 309 -6.41 6.18 10.18
N HIS A 310 -5.98 5.50 11.25
CA HIS A 310 -6.91 4.80 12.13
C HIS A 310 -7.87 5.76 12.82
N PHE A 311 -7.41 6.94 13.22
CA PHE A 311 -8.23 7.93 13.93
C PHE A 311 -9.00 8.86 12.98
N HIS A 312 -8.51 9.08 11.77
CA HIS A 312 -9.18 9.88 10.74
C HIS A 312 -10.55 9.30 10.35
N GLN A 313 -10.75 7.98 10.43
CA GLN A 313 -12.04 7.33 10.14
C GLN A 313 -13.21 7.82 11.00
N TYR A 314 -12.93 8.46 12.15
CA TYR A 314 -13.98 9.01 13.03
C TYR A 314 -14.63 10.29 12.48
N ASP A 315 -14.02 10.94 11.49
CA ASP A 315 -14.66 12.00 10.71
C ASP A 315 -14.17 11.98 9.24
N PRO A 316 -14.79 11.15 8.39
CA PRO A 316 -14.40 11.02 6.98
C PRO A 316 -14.75 12.25 6.13
N SER A 317 -15.42 13.28 6.69
CA SER A 317 -15.69 14.54 5.99
C SER A 317 -14.43 15.40 5.84
N LEU A 318 -13.45 15.24 6.74
CA LEU A 318 -12.15 15.90 6.65
C LEU A 318 -11.34 15.34 5.48
N LEU A 319 -10.41 16.16 4.97
CA LEU A 319 -9.45 15.70 3.95
C LEU A 319 -8.34 14.87 4.60
N SER A 320 -7.85 13.84 3.90
CA SER A 320 -6.57 13.22 4.22
C SER A 320 -5.46 14.22 3.88
N ASN A 321 -4.73 14.67 4.86
CA ASN A 321 -3.70 15.69 4.74
C ASN A 321 -2.57 15.50 5.78
N SER A 322 -1.61 16.43 5.79
CA SER A 322 -0.46 16.39 6.72
C SER A 322 -0.83 16.33 8.20
N GLY A 323 -2.03 16.73 8.61
CA GLY A 323 -2.49 16.62 9.99
C GLY A 323 -2.58 15.19 10.52
N LEU A 324 -2.54 14.17 9.65
CA LEU A 324 -2.55 12.76 10.07
C LEU A 324 -1.35 12.40 10.95
N VAL A 325 -0.19 13.01 10.74
CA VAL A 325 1.04 12.69 11.48
C VAL A 325 0.99 13.08 12.96
N GLU A 326 0.11 14.01 13.32
CA GLU A 326 -0.01 14.58 14.67
C GLU A 326 -0.59 13.61 15.72
N SER A 327 -0.89 12.38 15.34
CA SER A 327 -1.37 11.35 16.27
C SER A 327 -0.28 10.80 17.21
N ILE A 328 1.00 10.98 16.86
CA ILE A 328 2.19 10.50 17.59
C ILE A 328 3.17 11.66 17.77
N ASP A 329 3.79 11.77 18.95
CA ASP A 329 4.78 12.81 19.25
C ASP A 329 6.20 12.41 18.83
N GLU A 330 6.54 11.14 18.97
CA GLU A 330 7.88 10.64 18.68
C GLU A 330 7.83 9.27 18.00
N VAL A 331 8.60 9.10 16.94
CA VAL A 331 8.87 7.81 16.30
C VAL A 331 10.36 7.51 16.38
N LYS A 332 10.70 6.36 16.97
CA LYS A 332 12.08 5.89 17.07
C LYS A 332 12.38 4.84 16.02
N LEU A 333 13.36 5.15 15.17
CA LEU A 333 13.89 4.26 14.14
C LEU A 333 15.37 3.99 14.40
N ARG A 334 15.84 2.79 14.09
CA ARG A 334 17.23 2.38 14.23
C ARG A 334 17.89 2.26 12.86
N PRO A 335 18.95 3.07 12.56
CA PRO A 335 19.75 2.89 11.35
C PRO A 335 20.31 1.46 11.25
N GLY A 336 20.38 0.91 10.05
CA GLY A 336 20.79 -0.46 9.78
C GLY A 336 19.75 -1.53 10.13
N SER A 337 18.51 -1.14 10.46
CA SER A 337 17.39 -2.07 10.63
C SER A 337 16.62 -2.28 9.32
N ILE A 338 15.80 -3.31 9.26
CA ILE A 338 14.89 -3.58 8.12
C ILE A 338 13.94 -2.39 7.82
N LEU A 339 13.65 -1.53 8.82
CA LEU A 339 12.78 -0.35 8.69
C LEU A 339 13.55 0.96 8.47
N LEU A 340 14.87 0.96 8.55
CA LEU A 340 15.74 2.07 8.18
C LEU A 340 17.09 1.51 7.72
N PRO A 341 17.12 0.85 6.54
CA PRO A 341 18.33 0.24 6.02
C PRO A 341 19.37 1.30 5.63
N GLU A 342 20.63 0.92 5.69
CA GLU A 342 21.74 1.72 5.21
C GLU A 342 21.99 1.47 3.72
N TRP A 343 22.39 2.53 3.01
CA TRP A 343 22.84 2.46 1.63
C TRP A 343 24.00 1.43 1.48
N PRO A 344 24.02 0.59 0.44
CA PRO A 344 23.11 0.53 -0.71
C PRO A 344 22.11 -0.65 -0.67
N ALA A 345 21.52 -0.98 0.47
CA ALA A 345 20.60 -2.12 0.59
C ALA A 345 19.45 -2.06 -0.44
N ALA A 346 19.06 -3.22 -0.98
CA ALA A 346 17.97 -3.33 -1.96
C ALA A 346 16.60 -3.07 -1.33
N LEU A 347 15.68 -2.46 -2.09
CA LEU A 347 14.35 -2.03 -1.66
C LEU A 347 13.23 -2.52 -2.60
N GLY A 348 13.54 -3.26 -3.66
CA GLY A 348 12.58 -3.59 -4.72
C GLY A 348 11.26 -4.19 -4.22
N CYS A 349 11.31 -5.06 -3.20
CA CYS A 349 10.14 -5.71 -2.62
C CYS A 349 9.64 -5.06 -1.31
N ARG A 350 10.05 -3.83 -0.98
CA ARG A 350 9.66 -3.09 0.22
C ARG A 350 8.15 -3.03 0.47
N ALA A 351 7.33 -3.18 -0.59
CA ALA A 351 5.87 -3.08 -0.48
C ALA A 351 5.28 -4.17 0.42
N HIS A 352 5.90 -5.35 0.48
CA HIS A 352 5.52 -6.41 1.39
C HIS A 352 5.78 -5.99 2.84
N THR A 353 6.94 -5.38 3.11
CA THR A 353 7.32 -4.88 4.44
C THR A 353 6.39 -3.77 4.92
N PHE A 354 6.15 -2.73 4.12
CA PHE A 354 5.28 -1.64 4.57
C PHE A 354 3.82 -2.10 4.74
N THR A 355 3.34 -3.07 3.96
CA THR A 355 1.98 -3.61 4.12
C THR A 355 1.86 -4.38 5.44
N LYS A 356 2.83 -5.21 5.77
CA LYS A 356 2.90 -5.87 7.08
C LYS A 356 3.08 -4.87 8.22
N LEU A 357 3.92 -3.85 8.04
CA LEU A 357 4.10 -2.79 9.03
C LEU A 357 2.80 -2.05 9.34
N LYS A 358 1.98 -1.74 8.32
CA LYS A 358 0.62 -1.19 8.53
C LYS A 358 -0.27 -2.14 9.33
N SER A 359 -0.15 -3.44 9.09
CA SER A 359 -0.86 -4.45 9.87
C SER A 359 -0.36 -4.48 11.32
N ALA A 360 0.97 -4.43 11.53
CA ALA A 360 1.58 -4.41 12.86
C ALA A 360 1.20 -3.14 13.68
N VAL A 361 1.07 -1.98 13.03
CA VAL A 361 0.52 -0.75 13.65
C VAL A 361 -0.89 -0.99 14.18
N ARG A 362 -1.73 -1.69 13.43
CA ARG A 362 -3.08 -2.07 13.93
C ARG A 362 -3.00 -3.09 15.05
N ALA A 363 -2.05 -4.03 14.98
CA ALA A 363 -1.87 -5.05 16.03
C ALA A 363 -1.49 -4.43 17.38
N VAL A 364 -0.61 -3.42 17.41
CA VAL A 364 -0.27 -2.74 18.66
C VAL A 364 -1.44 -1.90 19.19
N LEU A 365 -2.23 -1.29 18.29
CA LEU A 365 -3.48 -0.64 18.67
C LEU A 365 -4.53 -1.63 19.19
N ALA A 366 -4.59 -2.86 18.64
CA ALA A 366 -5.50 -3.89 19.14
C ALA A 366 -5.26 -4.21 20.62
N GLN A 367 -3.98 -4.27 21.02
CA GLN A 367 -3.63 -4.47 22.44
C GLN A 367 -4.04 -3.28 23.32
N ALA A 368 -3.87 -2.05 22.80
CA ALA A 368 -4.20 -0.84 23.53
C ALA A 368 -5.71 -0.58 23.66
N THR A 369 -6.53 -1.18 22.80
CA THR A 369 -7.96 -0.83 22.64
C THR A 369 -8.90 -2.01 22.86
N ASP A 370 -8.46 -3.06 23.55
CA ASP A 370 -9.23 -4.31 23.74
C ASP A 370 -9.83 -4.85 22.41
N GLY A 371 -9.02 -4.76 21.34
CA GLY A 371 -9.39 -5.29 20.04
C GLY A 371 -10.31 -4.40 19.19
N GLN A 372 -10.54 -3.15 19.53
CA GLN A 372 -11.40 -2.22 18.76
C GLN A 372 -10.74 -1.75 17.45
N VAL A 373 -10.07 -2.66 16.74
CA VAL A 373 -9.43 -2.45 15.45
C VAL A 373 -9.69 -3.61 14.50
N MET A 374 -9.41 -3.42 13.22
CA MET A 374 -9.45 -4.46 12.21
C MET A 374 -8.35 -5.50 12.47
N ALA A 375 -8.68 -6.79 12.34
CA ALA A 375 -7.74 -7.91 12.40
C ALA A 375 -6.69 -7.87 11.27
N GLY A 376 -5.72 -8.77 11.32
CA GLY A 376 -4.62 -8.85 10.35
C GLY A 376 -5.10 -9.00 8.92
N THR A 377 -4.56 -8.17 8.03
CA THR A 377 -4.83 -8.22 6.59
C THR A 377 -3.68 -8.92 5.89
N ALA A 378 -3.95 -9.82 4.96
CA ALA A 378 -2.93 -10.49 4.18
C ALA A 378 -2.20 -9.53 3.24
N VAL A 379 -0.94 -9.85 2.94
CA VAL A 379 -0.15 -9.11 1.95
C VAL A 379 -0.51 -9.59 0.56
N TYR A 380 -0.79 -8.64 -0.33
CA TYR A 380 -1.11 -8.95 -1.73
C TYR A 380 0.03 -9.71 -2.42
N VAL A 381 -0.30 -10.44 -3.47
CA VAL A 381 0.63 -11.24 -4.24
C VAL A 381 0.97 -10.55 -5.55
N ILE A 382 2.24 -10.56 -5.93
CA ILE A 382 2.69 -10.15 -7.27
C ILE A 382 3.31 -11.35 -7.97
N VAL A 383 2.91 -11.56 -9.23
CA VAL A 383 3.52 -12.54 -10.12
C VAL A 383 4.01 -11.85 -11.39
N TYR A 384 5.25 -12.09 -11.76
CA TYR A 384 5.84 -11.66 -13.01
C TYR A 384 5.84 -12.84 -13.98
N TRP A 385 4.90 -12.82 -14.94
CA TRP A 385 4.83 -13.78 -16.03
C TRP A 385 5.64 -13.27 -17.21
N ARG A 386 6.66 -14.02 -17.62
CA ARG A 386 7.52 -13.69 -18.76
C ARG A 386 7.42 -14.80 -19.78
N MET A 387 7.11 -14.45 -21.02
CA MET A 387 6.95 -15.41 -22.11
C MET A 387 7.37 -14.78 -23.44
N LYS A 388 7.60 -15.60 -24.43
CA LYS A 388 7.82 -15.13 -25.79
C LYS A 388 6.52 -15.14 -26.58
N ASP A 389 6.31 -14.10 -27.39
CA ASP A 389 5.26 -14.11 -28.39
C ASP A 389 5.66 -14.95 -29.62
N ASP A 390 4.77 -15.00 -30.61
CA ASP A 390 4.98 -15.74 -31.88
C ASP A 390 6.12 -15.16 -32.74
N THR A 391 6.55 -13.91 -32.46
CA THR A 391 7.70 -13.26 -33.11
C THR A 391 9.03 -13.55 -32.41
N GLY A 392 8.98 -14.16 -31.22
CA GLY A 392 10.13 -14.42 -30.37
C GLY A 392 10.49 -13.25 -29.44
N GLN A 393 9.69 -12.19 -29.40
CA GLN A 393 9.87 -11.06 -28.49
C GLN A 393 9.43 -11.46 -27.07
N TRP A 394 10.21 -11.02 -26.07
CA TRP A 394 9.84 -11.20 -24.67
C TRP A 394 8.74 -10.23 -24.24
N LEU A 395 7.67 -10.78 -23.73
CA LEU A 395 6.58 -10.07 -23.06
C LEU A 395 6.73 -10.18 -21.54
N LEU A 396 6.27 -9.17 -20.82
CA LEU A 396 6.19 -9.13 -19.38
C LEU A 396 4.77 -8.79 -18.94
N CYS A 397 4.12 -9.71 -18.22
CA CYS A 397 2.85 -9.44 -17.53
C CYS A 397 3.12 -9.37 -16.02
N THR A 398 2.87 -8.21 -15.42
CA THR A 398 2.97 -8.01 -13.97
C THR A 398 1.60 -8.15 -13.35
N ASP A 399 1.31 -9.34 -12.84
CA ASP A 399 -0.01 -9.68 -12.30
C ASP A 399 -0.04 -9.48 -10.78
N GLY A 400 -0.98 -8.68 -10.28
CA GLY A 400 -1.28 -8.55 -8.86
C GLY A 400 -2.49 -9.39 -8.50
N ILE A 401 -2.41 -10.13 -7.42
CA ILE A 401 -3.49 -11.04 -7.03
C ILE A 401 -4.04 -10.62 -5.66
N ALA A 402 -5.36 -10.54 -5.59
CA ALA A 402 -6.10 -10.17 -4.40
C ALA A 402 -5.92 -11.16 -3.24
N VAL A 403 -6.20 -10.69 -2.03
CA VAL A 403 -6.07 -11.42 -0.77
C VAL A 403 -7.27 -11.16 0.13
N GLY A 404 -7.36 -11.84 1.26
CA GLY A 404 -8.38 -11.54 2.27
C GLY A 404 -7.96 -10.40 3.21
N HIS A 405 -8.89 -9.50 3.50
CA HIS A 405 -8.73 -8.46 4.52
C HIS A 405 -9.23 -8.92 5.88
N GLY A 406 -8.64 -8.38 6.95
CA GLY A 406 -9.06 -8.66 8.32
C GLY A 406 -10.49 -8.24 8.60
N ALA A 407 -11.16 -8.98 9.48
CA ALA A 407 -12.48 -8.64 10.03
C ALA A 407 -12.41 -7.38 10.89
N ARG A 408 -13.53 -6.68 10.99
CA ARG A 408 -13.70 -5.45 11.78
C ARG A 408 -14.53 -5.72 13.02
N PRO A 409 -14.50 -4.86 14.05
CA PRO A 409 -15.31 -5.03 15.24
C PRO A 409 -16.83 -5.09 15.01
N PHE A 410 -17.28 -4.74 13.82
CA PHE A 410 -18.70 -4.59 13.45
C PHE A 410 -19.07 -5.24 12.11
N ALA A 411 -18.13 -5.88 11.42
CA ALA A 411 -18.39 -6.48 10.11
C ALA A 411 -17.31 -7.48 9.71
N ASP A 412 -17.67 -8.40 8.84
CA ASP A 412 -16.75 -9.34 8.22
C ASP A 412 -15.63 -8.63 7.45
N GLY A 413 -14.51 -9.31 7.27
CA GLY A 413 -13.42 -8.92 6.38
C GLY A 413 -13.87 -8.92 4.91
N LEU A 414 -13.17 -8.17 4.08
CA LEU A 414 -13.47 -8.12 2.66
C LEU A 414 -12.74 -9.24 1.94
N ASP A 415 -13.46 -9.95 1.10
CA ASP A 415 -12.92 -11.05 0.28
C ASP A 415 -12.27 -10.50 -0.99
N ALA A 416 -11.19 -11.13 -1.43
CA ALA A 416 -10.58 -10.86 -2.74
C ALA A 416 -10.25 -9.39 -2.99
N ILE A 417 -9.64 -8.70 -2.03
CA ILE A 417 -9.24 -7.29 -2.17
C ILE A 417 -7.76 -7.20 -2.54
N TYR A 418 -7.45 -6.38 -3.55
CA TYR A 418 -6.09 -5.95 -3.83
C TYR A 418 -5.73 -4.73 -2.99
N GLN A 419 -4.49 -4.24 -3.09
CA GLN A 419 -4.03 -3.14 -2.22
C GLN A 419 -4.52 -1.77 -2.70
N ARG A 420 -4.96 -0.91 -1.77
CA ARG A 420 -5.45 0.45 -2.03
C ARG A 420 -6.58 0.47 -3.07
N HIS A 421 -6.46 1.34 -4.07
CA HIS A 421 -7.35 1.44 -5.23
C HIS A 421 -6.81 0.69 -6.47
N ASN A 422 -5.70 -0.04 -6.32
CA ASN A 422 -5.18 -0.88 -7.39
C ASN A 422 -6.16 -2.01 -7.75
N GLU A 423 -6.22 -2.34 -9.03
CA GLU A 423 -7.10 -3.37 -9.57
C GLU A 423 -6.31 -4.59 -10.09
N ASN A 424 -6.94 -5.75 -10.09
CA ASN A 424 -6.42 -6.95 -10.75
C ASN A 424 -6.62 -6.82 -12.26
N TYR A 425 -5.74 -7.42 -13.05
CA TYR A 425 -6.01 -7.56 -14.47
C TYR A 425 -7.25 -8.45 -14.69
N PRO A 426 -8.20 -8.02 -15.53
CA PRO A 426 -9.25 -8.91 -16.02
C PRO A 426 -8.66 -10.12 -16.75
N GLY A 427 -9.31 -11.28 -16.66
CA GLY A 427 -8.85 -12.49 -17.36
C GLY A 427 -8.79 -12.29 -18.86
N GLU A 428 -9.79 -11.60 -19.41
CA GLU A 428 -9.89 -11.25 -20.82
C GLU A 428 -8.71 -10.40 -21.29
N PHE A 429 -8.32 -9.39 -20.52
CA PHE A 429 -7.14 -8.58 -20.83
C PHE A 429 -5.87 -9.44 -20.86
N MET A 430 -5.67 -10.30 -19.86
CA MET A 430 -4.49 -11.16 -19.81
C MET A 430 -4.42 -12.11 -21.01
N GLU A 431 -5.55 -12.70 -21.42
CA GLU A 431 -5.62 -13.63 -22.54
C GLU A 431 -5.49 -12.95 -23.91
N MET A 432 -5.88 -11.67 -24.02
CA MET A 432 -5.73 -10.89 -25.26
C MET A 432 -4.30 -10.39 -25.46
N GLU A 433 -3.64 -9.94 -24.39
CA GLU A 433 -2.33 -9.30 -24.47
C GLU A 433 -1.16 -10.29 -24.35
N PHE A 434 -1.40 -11.46 -23.75
CA PHE A 434 -0.35 -12.42 -23.45
C PHE A 434 -0.75 -13.85 -23.88
N PRO A 435 0.18 -14.68 -24.33
CA PRO A 435 -0.09 -16.10 -24.63
C PRO A 435 -0.26 -16.92 -23.35
N LEU A 436 -1.29 -16.56 -22.58
CA LEU A 436 -1.72 -17.17 -21.31
C LEU A 436 -3.19 -17.55 -21.40
N ARG A 437 -3.61 -18.47 -20.51
CA ARG A 437 -5.03 -18.74 -20.26
C ARG A 437 -5.28 -18.74 -18.76
N MET A 438 -6.29 -18.00 -18.31
CA MET A 438 -6.80 -18.03 -16.96
C MET A 438 -7.85 -19.13 -16.83
N GLU A 439 -7.48 -20.28 -16.28
CA GLU A 439 -8.39 -21.42 -16.16
C GLU A 439 -9.30 -21.33 -14.93
N ARG A 440 -8.87 -20.59 -13.92
CA ARG A 440 -9.66 -20.42 -12.70
C ARG A 440 -9.31 -19.11 -12.02
N TYR A 441 -10.35 -18.42 -11.54
CA TYR A 441 -10.26 -17.34 -10.56
C TYR A 441 -11.46 -17.45 -9.62
N ALA A 442 -11.20 -17.83 -8.36
CA ALA A 442 -12.26 -18.16 -7.41
C ALA A 442 -11.82 -17.87 -5.98
N ILE A 443 -12.76 -17.76 -5.07
CA ILE A 443 -12.53 -17.70 -3.62
C ILE A 443 -11.92 -19.03 -3.14
N VAL A 444 -11.03 -18.97 -2.16
CA VAL A 444 -10.54 -20.13 -1.41
C VAL A 444 -11.39 -20.30 -0.16
N PRO A 445 -12.27 -21.32 -0.10
CA PRO A 445 -13.04 -21.61 1.11
C PRO A 445 -12.11 -21.80 2.32
N ASP A 446 -12.59 -21.44 3.51
CA ASP A 446 -11.88 -21.59 4.80
C ASP A 446 -10.58 -20.79 4.93
N SER A 447 -10.23 -19.95 3.96
CA SER A 447 -9.03 -19.12 4.05
C SER A 447 -9.22 -17.90 4.95
N GLY A 448 -10.43 -17.38 5.12
CA GLY A 448 -10.74 -16.33 6.08
C GLY A 448 -10.72 -16.86 7.51
N GLY A 449 -10.04 -16.17 8.43
CA GLY A 449 -9.97 -16.54 9.84
C GLY A 449 -11.36 -16.56 10.48
N ALA A 450 -11.68 -17.62 11.24
CA ALA A 450 -12.94 -17.74 11.94
C ALA A 450 -13.06 -16.68 13.06
N GLY A 451 -14.26 -16.13 13.24
CA GLY A 451 -14.56 -15.12 14.25
C GLY A 451 -16.07 -14.87 14.32
N LYS A 452 -16.51 -14.10 15.32
CA LYS A 452 -17.86 -13.51 15.32
C LYS A 452 -18.11 -12.76 14.01
N PHE A 453 -17.06 -12.05 13.55
CA PHE A 453 -16.94 -11.56 12.20
C PHE A 453 -15.81 -12.31 11.51
N ARG A 454 -16.12 -12.95 10.37
CA ARG A 454 -15.19 -13.76 9.57
C ARG A 454 -14.15 -12.87 8.90
N GLY A 455 -12.88 -13.28 8.89
CA GLY A 455 -11.87 -12.70 8.01
C GLY A 455 -12.21 -12.88 6.53
N GLY A 456 -11.81 -11.96 5.68
CA GLY A 456 -11.99 -12.09 4.23
C GLY A 456 -11.21 -13.26 3.67
N CYS A 457 -11.78 -13.95 2.69
CA CYS A 457 -11.13 -15.06 2.00
C CYS A 457 -10.11 -14.57 0.96
N GLY A 458 -9.01 -15.30 0.82
CA GLY A 458 -8.10 -15.21 -0.30
C GLY A 458 -8.70 -15.83 -1.57
N VAL A 459 -7.89 -15.81 -2.65
CA VAL A 459 -8.31 -16.34 -3.94
C VAL A 459 -7.38 -17.43 -4.45
N ILE A 460 -7.90 -18.27 -5.34
CA ILE A 460 -7.16 -19.20 -6.16
C ILE A 460 -7.13 -18.68 -7.59
N ARG A 461 -5.95 -18.59 -8.18
CA ARG A 461 -5.76 -18.20 -9.58
C ARG A 461 -4.93 -19.26 -10.30
N ASP A 462 -5.49 -19.87 -11.34
CA ASP A 462 -4.85 -20.87 -12.18
C ASP A 462 -4.53 -20.25 -13.54
N VAL A 463 -3.25 -20.19 -13.88
CA VAL A 463 -2.76 -19.62 -15.16
C VAL A 463 -1.98 -20.68 -15.92
N ARG A 464 -2.36 -20.92 -17.19
CA ARG A 464 -1.69 -21.85 -18.09
C ARG A 464 -0.88 -21.11 -19.14
N LEU A 465 0.34 -21.57 -19.40
CA LEU A 465 1.18 -21.05 -20.49
C LEU A 465 0.74 -21.62 -21.83
N LEU A 466 0.52 -20.74 -22.82
CA LEU A 466 0.25 -21.10 -24.20
C LEU A 466 1.48 -20.94 -25.11
N ALA A 467 2.45 -20.10 -24.75
CA ALA A 467 3.75 -19.98 -25.41
C ALA A 467 4.62 -21.24 -25.18
N ASP A 468 5.59 -21.48 -26.04
CA ASP A 468 6.43 -22.67 -25.96
C ASP A 468 7.27 -22.70 -24.68
N ILE A 469 7.77 -21.55 -24.23
CA ILE A 469 8.57 -21.41 -23.01
C ILE A 469 8.31 -20.04 -22.36
N GLY A 470 8.38 -20.03 -21.03
CA GLY A 470 8.36 -18.82 -20.22
C GLY A 470 9.12 -18.99 -18.92
N THR A 471 9.24 -17.90 -18.18
CA THR A 471 9.67 -17.88 -16.78
C THR A 471 8.65 -17.08 -15.97
N PHE A 472 8.58 -17.38 -14.68
CA PHE A 472 7.78 -16.57 -13.76
C PHE A 472 8.50 -16.29 -12.47
N GLY A 473 8.20 -15.15 -11.89
CA GLY A 473 8.71 -14.73 -10.58
C GLY A 473 7.57 -14.48 -9.62
N LEU A 474 7.78 -14.76 -8.34
CA LEU A 474 6.80 -14.72 -7.29
C LEU A 474 7.23 -13.77 -6.17
N ARG A 475 6.30 -12.95 -5.68
CA ARG A 475 6.40 -12.14 -4.47
C ARG A 475 5.17 -12.44 -3.63
N VAL A 476 5.28 -13.48 -2.79
CA VAL A 476 4.18 -14.04 -2.02
C VAL A 476 4.57 -14.07 -0.55
N GLU A 477 3.81 -13.38 0.27
CA GLU A 477 3.92 -13.39 1.73
C GLU A 477 2.78 -14.19 2.37
N ASN A 478 2.80 -14.30 3.69
CA ASN A 478 1.86 -15.08 4.46
C ASN A 478 1.81 -16.57 4.07
N ASN A 479 2.95 -17.13 3.67
CA ASN A 479 3.05 -18.55 3.42
C ASN A 479 3.56 -19.34 4.65
N ARG A 480 4.30 -18.68 5.56
CA ARG A 480 4.76 -19.22 6.85
C ARG A 480 3.97 -18.66 8.02
N PHE A 481 3.85 -17.34 8.07
CA PHE A 481 3.15 -16.63 9.14
C PHE A 481 1.77 -16.20 8.64
N PRO A 482 0.68 -16.82 9.17
CA PRO A 482 -0.67 -16.41 8.82
C PRO A 482 -0.96 -15.00 9.32
N THR A 483 -2.05 -14.40 8.85
CA THR A 483 -2.60 -13.19 9.46
C THR A 483 -3.10 -13.49 10.86
N TRP A 484 -3.12 -12.48 11.72
CA TRP A 484 -3.55 -12.61 13.11
C TRP A 484 -5.02 -12.23 13.29
N GLY A 485 -5.72 -12.94 14.20
CA GLY A 485 -7.08 -12.60 14.65
C GLY A 485 -7.08 -11.66 15.84
N VAL A 486 -8.23 -11.08 16.17
CA VAL A 486 -8.42 -10.12 17.27
C VAL A 486 -9.60 -10.53 18.14
N ALA A 487 -9.56 -10.21 19.43
CA ALA A 487 -10.64 -10.41 20.40
C ALA A 487 -11.20 -11.85 20.42
N GLY A 488 -10.34 -12.85 20.26
CA GLY A 488 -10.73 -14.27 20.20
C GLY A 488 -10.93 -14.81 18.78
N GLY A 489 -10.84 -13.98 17.75
CA GLY A 489 -10.84 -14.42 16.37
C GLY A 489 -9.57 -15.19 15.98
N MET A 490 -9.67 -16.05 14.99
CA MET A 490 -8.59 -16.92 14.51
C MET A 490 -7.78 -16.23 13.38
N GLY A 491 -6.55 -16.68 13.18
CA GLY A 491 -5.76 -16.27 12.01
C GLY A 491 -6.36 -16.77 10.70
N GLY A 492 -6.03 -16.10 9.58
CA GLY A 492 -6.43 -16.54 8.24
C GLY A 492 -5.56 -17.67 7.71
N GLY A 493 -5.98 -18.30 6.62
CA GLY A 493 -5.22 -19.32 5.90
C GLY A 493 -3.98 -18.72 5.21
N THR A 494 -2.98 -19.57 4.94
CA THR A 494 -1.71 -19.18 4.34
C THR A 494 -1.70 -19.25 2.81
N SER A 495 -0.83 -18.45 2.20
CA SER A 495 -0.56 -18.49 0.75
C SER A 495 0.28 -19.71 0.36
N ARG A 496 0.10 -20.19 -0.88
CA ARG A 496 0.95 -21.23 -1.48
C ARG A 496 0.91 -21.16 -3.01
N VAL A 497 1.99 -21.63 -3.63
CA VAL A 497 2.09 -21.72 -5.09
C VAL A 497 2.47 -23.13 -5.51
N VAL A 498 1.74 -23.68 -6.49
CA VAL A 498 1.93 -25.06 -6.99
C VAL A 498 1.91 -25.04 -8.52
N MET A 499 2.89 -25.67 -9.12
CA MET A 499 2.91 -25.93 -10.56
C MET A 499 2.33 -27.31 -10.85
N ASN A 500 1.51 -27.42 -11.90
CA ASN A 500 0.86 -28.65 -12.36
C ASN A 500 0.08 -29.42 -11.26
N PRO A 501 -0.79 -28.75 -10.50
CA PRO A 501 -1.49 -29.36 -9.37
C PRO A 501 -2.35 -30.56 -9.81
N GLY A 502 -2.35 -31.63 -8.97
CA GLY A 502 -3.12 -32.85 -9.22
C GLY A 502 -2.58 -33.75 -10.32
N THR A 503 -1.38 -33.51 -10.82
CA THR A 503 -0.72 -34.32 -11.83
C THR A 503 0.52 -35.03 -11.29
N GLY A 504 1.05 -36.02 -12.02
CA GLY A 504 2.36 -36.64 -11.65
C GLY A 504 3.56 -35.69 -11.72
N GLN A 505 3.37 -34.46 -12.18
CA GLN A 505 4.37 -33.40 -12.29
C GLN A 505 4.12 -32.25 -11.29
N GLU A 506 3.30 -32.49 -10.30
CA GLU A 506 3.01 -31.48 -9.26
C GLU A 506 4.30 -31.09 -8.52
N LYS A 507 4.50 -29.77 -8.41
CA LYS A 507 5.67 -29.20 -7.75
C LYS A 507 5.29 -27.96 -6.94
N ALA A 508 5.60 -27.96 -5.63
CA ALA A 508 5.54 -26.74 -4.83
C ALA A 508 6.63 -25.76 -5.29
N ILE A 509 6.25 -24.49 -5.43
CA ILE A 509 7.17 -23.42 -5.84
C ILE A 509 7.45 -22.52 -4.64
N ARG A 510 8.73 -22.12 -4.49
CA ARG A 510 9.16 -21.20 -3.44
C ARG A 510 8.41 -19.86 -3.60
N ALA A 511 7.76 -19.41 -2.53
CA ALA A 511 6.86 -18.27 -2.53
C ALA A 511 7.52 -16.94 -2.92
N PHE A 512 8.82 -16.78 -2.60
CA PHE A 512 9.61 -15.59 -2.94
C PHE A 512 10.77 -16.01 -3.83
N SER A 513 10.60 -15.94 -5.15
CA SER A 513 11.54 -16.50 -6.12
C SER A 513 11.41 -15.85 -7.50
N ASP A 514 12.48 -16.03 -8.31
CA ASP A 514 12.49 -15.64 -9.74
C ASP A 514 12.93 -16.82 -10.62
N ASP A 515 12.85 -16.62 -11.94
CA ASP A 515 13.34 -17.53 -12.98
C ASP A 515 12.79 -18.96 -12.89
N ASN A 516 11.58 -19.12 -12.33
CA ASN A 516 10.89 -20.40 -12.38
C ASN A 516 10.52 -20.70 -13.82
N ILE A 517 11.07 -21.78 -14.39
CA ILE A 517 10.81 -22.17 -15.77
C ILE A 517 9.46 -22.86 -15.86
N TRP A 518 8.66 -22.47 -16.85
CA TRP A 518 7.45 -23.17 -17.25
C TRP A 518 7.40 -23.35 -18.78
N LYS A 519 6.71 -24.39 -19.22
CA LYS A 519 6.62 -24.80 -20.61
C LYS A 519 5.18 -24.76 -21.07
N LYS A 520 4.96 -24.78 -22.36
CA LYS A 520 3.64 -24.86 -22.98
C LYS A 520 2.79 -25.96 -22.34
N GLY A 521 1.63 -25.58 -21.86
CA GLY A 521 0.69 -26.47 -21.20
C GLY A 521 0.87 -26.57 -19.67
N ASP A 522 2.00 -26.13 -19.11
CA ASP A 522 2.14 -26.06 -17.63
C ASP A 522 1.15 -25.07 -17.04
N LEU A 523 0.60 -25.45 -15.90
CA LEU A 523 -0.33 -24.63 -15.10
C LEU A 523 0.32 -24.23 -13.80
N VAL A 524 0.26 -22.93 -13.48
CA VAL A 524 0.67 -22.42 -12.17
C VAL A 524 -0.57 -22.01 -11.39
N ARG A 525 -0.72 -22.58 -10.21
CA ARG A 525 -1.78 -22.29 -9.25
C ARG A 525 -1.26 -21.45 -8.11
N VAL A 526 -1.85 -20.28 -7.90
CA VAL A 526 -1.58 -19.41 -6.76
C VAL A 526 -2.77 -19.42 -5.82
N HIS A 527 -2.57 -19.83 -4.57
CA HIS A 527 -3.50 -19.61 -3.48
C HIS A 527 -3.01 -18.42 -2.68
N THR A 528 -3.85 -17.43 -2.45
CA THR A 528 -3.52 -16.29 -1.60
C THR A 528 -4.08 -16.45 -0.20
N ALA A 529 -3.47 -15.77 0.76
CA ALA A 529 -3.84 -15.82 2.17
C ALA A 529 -5.17 -15.13 2.45
N GLY A 530 -5.84 -15.58 3.49
CA GLY A 530 -7.02 -14.92 4.06
C GLY A 530 -6.68 -13.91 5.15
N GLY A 531 -7.61 -13.02 5.47
CA GLY A 531 -7.56 -12.11 6.59
C GLY A 531 -7.90 -12.76 7.93
N GLY A 532 -7.47 -12.18 9.04
CA GLY A 532 -7.81 -12.64 10.39
C GLY A 532 -9.28 -12.37 10.76
N GLY A 533 -9.85 -13.23 11.61
CA GLY A 533 -11.18 -13.07 12.19
C GLY A 533 -11.21 -12.11 13.38
N TRP A 534 -12.38 -11.59 13.72
CA TRP A 534 -12.60 -10.75 14.88
C TRP A 534 -13.70 -11.33 15.79
N GLY A 535 -13.43 -11.38 17.10
CA GLY A 535 -14.34 -11.91 18.09
C GLY A 535 -14.43 -13.43 18.11
N ASP A 536 -15.02 -14.01 19.17
CA ASP A 536 -15.16 -15.46 19.30
C ASP A 536 -16.04 -16.04 18.17
N PRO A 537 -15.53 -16.99 17.36
CA PRO A 537 -16.31 -17.63 16.31
C PRO A 537 -17.56 -18.36 16.82
N LEU A 538 -17.59 -18.79 18.09
CA LEU A 538 -18.78 -19.42 18.68
C LEU A 538 -19.93 -18.42 18.93
N GLU A 539 -19.65 -17.10 18.86
CA GLU A 539 -20.66 -16.04 18.93
C GLU A 539 -21.26 -15.67 17.57
N ARG A 540 -20.72 -16.22 16.44
CA ARG A 540 -21.31 -15.95 15.12
C ARG A 540 -22.69 -16.58 15.03
N GLU A 541 -23.65 -15.80 14.53
CA GLU A 541 -25.03 -16.28 14.34
C GLU A 541 -25.06 -17.51 13.42
N THR A 542 -25.85 -18.52 13.78
CA THR A 542 -25.92 -19.80 13.04
C THR A 542 -26.35 -19.60 11.58
N ASP A 543 -27.27 -18.66 11.34
CA ASP A 543 -27.76 -18.36 10.00
C ASP A 543 -26.67 -17.66 9.15
N GLN A 544 -25.79 -16.85 9.76
CA GLN A 544 -24.66 -16.28 9.05
C GLN A 544 -23.66 -17.36 8.66
N VAL A 545 -23.37 -18.33 9.54
CA VAL A 545 -22.49 -19.46 9.21
C VAL A 545 -23.09 -20.30 8.10
N LEU A 546 -24.39 -20.56 8.12
CA LEU A 546 -25.08 -21.27 7.04
C LEU A 546 -24.94 -20.50 5.70
N ASN A 547 -25.18 -19.20 5.71
CA ASN A 547 -24.99 -18.37 4.51
C ASN A 547 -23.56 -18.41 3.99
N ASP A 548 -22.55 -18.32 4.87
CA ASP A 548 -21.15 -18.48 4.47
C ASP A 548 -20.87 -19.83 3.80
N VAL A 549 -21.55 -20.90 4.25
CA VAL A 549 -21.42 -22.23 3.62
C VAL A 549 -22.11 -22.27 2.27
N LEU A 550 -23.30 -21.71 2.15
CA LEU A 550 -24.06 -21.66 0.89
C LEU A 550 -23.33 -20.81 -0.16
N ASP A 551 -22.68 -19.72 0.25
CA ASP A 551 -21.91 -18.82 -0.60
C ASP A 551 -20.49 -19.35 -0.91
N GLY A 552 -20.07 -20.45 -0.27
CA GLY A 552 -18.77 -21.09 -0.51
C GLY A 552 -17.57 -20.41 0.18
N PHE A 553 -17.79 -19.58 1.18
CA PHE A 553 -16.73 -18.97 1.98
C PHE A 553 -16.24 -19.93 3.08
N VAL A 554 -17.12 -20.74 3.62
CA VAL A 554 -16.87 -21.71 4.71
C VAL A 554 -17.31 -23.09 4.27
N SER A 555 -16.51 -24.12 4.56
CA SER A 555 -16.93 -25.50 4.34
C SER A 555 -17.86 -25.99 5.47
N VAL A 556 -18.65 -27.07 5.22
CA VAL A 556 -19.47 -27.72 6.25
C VAL A 556 -18.59 -28.18 7.42
N ASP A 557 -17.38 -28.68 7.11
CA ASP A 557 -16.41 -29.11 8.12
C ASP A 557 -15.92 -27.95 8.99
N ALA A 558 -15.60 -26.81 8.38
CA ALA A 558 -15.17 -25.62 9.11
C ALA A 558 -16.32 -25.00 9.91
N ALA A 559 -17.56 -25.03 9.39
CA ALA A 559 -18.75 -24.61 10.14
C ALA A 559 -18.88 -25.39 11.46
N GLN A 560 -18.66 -26.70 11.42
CA GLN A 560 -18.72 -27.55 12.61
C GLN A 560 -17.51 -27.36 13.54
N ASN A 561 -16.28 -27.35 12.98
CA ASN A 561 -15.05 -27.40 13.79
C ASN A 561 -14.62 -26.04 14.33
N SER A 562 -14.87 -24.95 13.59
CA SER A 562 -14.45 -23.60 13.99
C SER A 562 -15.59 -22.78 14.62
N TYR A 563 -16.82 -22.92 14.12
CA TYR A 563 -17.98 -22.16 14.58
C TYR A 563 -18.94 -22.96 15.47
N GLY A 564 -18.73 -24.27 15.56
CA GLY A 564 -19.62 -25.20 16.30
C GLY A 564 -21.01 -25.30 15.71
N VAL A 565 -21.19 -25.00 14.42
CA VAL A 565 -22.50 -25.09 13.73
C VAL A 565 -22.58 -26.38 12.93
N VAL A 566 -23.49 -27.24 13.31
CA VAL A 566 -23.70 -28.55 12.66
C VAL A 566 -24.74 -28.37 11.55
N ILE A 567 -24.32 -28.60 10.31
CA ILE A 567 -25.14 -28.47 9.10
C ILE A 567 -25.23 -29.83 8.43
N ASP A 568 -26.44 -30.25 8.09
CA ASP A 568 -26.68 -31.45 7.29
C ASP A 568 -26.22 -31.16 5.83
N PRO A 569 -25.22 -31.93 5.31
CA PRO A 569 -24.64 -31.63 4.01
C PRO A 569 -25.58 -31.95 2.81
N GLU A 570 -26.64 -32.75 3.00
CA GLU A 570 -27.57 -33.08 1.93
C GLU A 570 -28.71 -32.06 1.84
N THR A 571 -29.21 -31.62 3.00
CA THR A 571 -30.37 -30.73 3.08
C THR A 571 -29.98 -29.28 3.29
N MET A 572 -28.72 -29.00 3.65
CA MET A 572 -28.20 -27.67 4.01
C MET A 572 -29.04 -27.01 5.12
N VAL A 573 -29.44 -27.78 6.11
CA VAL A 573 -30.23 -27.35 7.28
C VAL A 573 -29.36 -27.42 8.54
N VAL A 574 -29.43 -26.40 9.39
CA VAL A 574 -28.74 -26.40 10.69
C VAL A 574 -29.45 -27.29 11.69
N ASP A 575 -28.74 -28.26 12.28
CA ASP A 575 -29.20 -28.99 13.45
C ASP A 575 -28.95 -28.19 14.73
N GLN A 576 -29.97 -27.51 15.22
CA GLN A 576 -29.88 -26.63 16.38
C GLN A 576 -29.46 -27.36 17.66
N ARG A 577 -29.88 -28.61 17.85
CA ARG A 577 -29.56 -29.42 19.04
C ARG A 577 -28.10 -29.85 19.01
N ALA A 578 -27.65 -30.37 17.88
CA ALA A 578 -26.25 -30.76 17.68
C ALA A 578 -25.31 -29.52 17.74
N THR A 579 -25.73 -28.38 17.19
CA THR A 579 -25.01 -27.11 17.27
C THR A 579 -24.81 -26.66 18.70
N THR A 580 -25.86 -26.67 19.54
CA THR A 580 -25.74 -26.31 20.96
C THR A 580 -24.72 -27.20 21.67
N ALA A 581 -24.86 -28.53 21.50
CA ALA A 581 -23.94 -29.49 22.12
C ALA A 581 -22.48 -29.29 21.63
N LYS A 582 -22.29 -29.04 20.33
CA LYS A 582 -20.96 -28.82 19.76
C LYS A 582 -20.30 -27.54 20.25
N ARG A 583 -21.04 -26.43 20.38
CA ARG A 583 -20.55 -25.18 20.96
C ARG A 583 -20.14 -25.34 22.42
N GLU A 584 -20.92 -26.07 23.23
CA GLU A 584 -20.56 -26.39 24.62
C GLU A 584 -19.29 -27.25 24.71
N GLU A 585 -19.13 -28.22 23.80
CA GLU A 585 -17.91 -29.03 23.71
C GLU A 585 -16.68 -28.16 23.41
N LEU A 586 -16.76 -27.29 22.38
CA LEU A 586 -15.69 -26.42 21.96
C LEU A 586 -15.34 -25.36 23.03
N GLN A 587 -16.33 -24.84 23.77
CA GLN A 587 -16.09 -23.93 24.90
C GLN A 587 -15.32 -24.58 26.04
N LYS A 588 -15.53 -25.86 26.31
CA LYS A 588 -14.83 -26.61 27.37
C LYS A 588 -13.40 -26.98 26.99
N SER A 589 -13.07 -26.98 25.69
CA SER A 589 -11.75 -27.36 25.17
C SER A 589 -10.79 -26.16 25.03
N ARG A 590 -11.27 -24.96 25.19
CA ARG A 590 -10.52 -23.69 25.20
C ARG A 590 -10.17 -23.29 26.60
#